data_8505fbfbd78080184930dccad543fbd2
#
_entry.id   8505fbfbd78080184930dccad543fbd2
#
_cell.length_a   1.000
_cell.length_b   1.000
_cell.length_c   1.000
_cell.angle_alpha   90.00
_cell.angle_beta   90.00
_cell.angle_gamma   90.00
#
_symmetry.space_group_name_H-M   'P 1'
#
loop_
_entity.id
_entity.type
_entity.pdbx_description
1 polymer ?
#
loop_
_entity_poly.entity_id
_entity_poly.type
_entity_poly.pdbx_seq_one_letter_code
_entity_poly.pdbx_strand_id
1 'polypeptide(L)'
;YDGVLCRFPPDATAALLGFAASGEGGFAIRPRTMAEALREDGQRLLALNEIFVGHQTHQSARYQITVDGKSERHSSSGLICATGTGATGWARSIAEQRGIKEGLPEPTTPSLAWFVREPFPSVATGTSLNFGVVGAGQTLDLLSEMGEGGTLFADGIESDRVEFASGQSVRIRVAERQLRLVVPEK
;
A
#
# COMPACT_ATOMS: atom_id res chain seq x y z
N TYR A 1 2.90 10.80 17.03
CA TYR A 1 3.17 10.13 15.74
C TYR A 1 4.66 10.03 15.57
N ASP A 2 5.19 8.84 15.43
CA ASP A 2 6.61 8.58 15.13
C ASP A 2 6.83 8.82 13.63
N GLY A 3 7.01 10.09 13.28
CA GLY A 3 7.17 10.52 11.89
C GLY A 3 8.48 10.05 11.28
N VAL A 4 8.48 8.88 10.64
CA VAL A 4 9.67 8.30 9.96
C VAL A 4 10.21 9.19 8.84
N LEU A 5 9.39 10.11 8.33
CA LEU A 5 9.73 10.99 7.20
C LEU A 5 10.28 12.35 7.64
N CYS A 6 9.83 12.89 8.77
CA CYS A 6 10.26 14.20 9.29
C CYS A 6 11.53 14.04 10.14
N ARG A 7 12.69 14.10 9.48
CA ARG A 7 14.00 13.91 10.15
C ARG A 7 14.72 15.21 10.49
N PHE A 8 14.15 16.34 10.16
CA PHE A 8 14.76 17.64 10.36
C PHE A 8 13.92 18.50 11.30
N PRO A 9 14.56 19.30 12.17
CA PRO A 9 13.86 20.26 13.00
C PRO A 9 13.35 21.44 12.14
N PRO A 10 12.36 22.21 12.62
CA PRO A 10 11.75 23.30 11.85
C PRO A 10 12.72 24.38 11.38
N ASP A 11 13.80 24.64 12.11
CA ASP A 11 14.85 25.63 11.77
C ASP A 11 15.68 25.23 10.55
N ALA A 12 15.70 23.96 10.19
CA ALA A 12 16.34 23.48 8.95
C ALA A 12 15.56 23.84 7.67
N THR A 13 14.35 24.40 7.77
CA THR A 13 13.45 24.62 6.63
C THR A 13 14.09 25.45 5.51
N ALA A 14 14.77 26.55 5.86
CA ALA A 14 15.42 27.43 4.87
C ALA A 14 16.52 26.69 4.10
N ALA A 15 17.34 25.90 4.79
CA ALA A 15 18.41 25.10 4.17
C ALA A 15 17.83 23.99 3.26
N LEU A 16 16.75 23.34 3.68
CA LEU A 16 16.04 22.31 2.90
C LEU A 16 15.41 22.89 1.63
N LEU A 17 14.79 24.07 1.70
CA LEU A 17 14.26 24.76 0.53
C LEU A 17 15.38 25.21 -0.43
N GLY A 18 16.49 25.70 0.09
CA GLY A 18 17.68 26.02 -0.69
C GLY A 18 18.21 24.80 -1.45
N PHE A 19 18.37 23.67 -0.76
CA PHE A 19 18.76 22.41 -1.37
C PHE A 19 17.77 21.93 -2.44
N ALA A 20 16.47 22.02 -2.17
CA ALA A 20 15.43 21.62 -3.13
C ALA A 20 15.47 22.46 -4.42
N ALA A 21 15.89 23.73 -4.32
CA ALA A 21 15.98 24.66 -5.46
C ALA A 21 17.30 24.53 -6.24
N SER A 22 18.43 24.34 -5.57
CA SER A 22 19.77 24.38 -6.18
C SER A 22 20.41 23.00 -6.34
N GLY A 23 20.01 22.02 -5.53
CA GLY A 23 20.70 20.75 -5.38
C GLY A 23 21.99 20.83 -4.56
N GLU A 24 22.34 22.00 -4.01
CA GLU A 24 23.57 22.25 -3.25
C GLU A 24 23.27 22.31 -1.75
N GLY A 25 24.11 21.69 -0.91
CA GLY A 25 23.99 21.66 0.55
C GLY A 25 24.33 20.29 1.11
N GLY A 26 24.46 20.18 2.42
CA GLY A 26 24.80 18.92 3.12
C GLY A 26 23.64 17.90 3.24
N PHE A 27 22.89 17.70 2.15
CA PHE A 27 21.74 16.80 2.10
C PHE A 27 21.87 15.81 0.94
N ALA A 28 21.25 14.67 1.10
CA ALA A 28 21.13 13.65 0.04
C ALA A 28 19.66 13.35 -0.26
N ILE A 29 19.38 12.84 -1.44
CA ILE A 29 18.05 12.33 -1.82
C ILE A 29 18.07 10.83 -1.74
N ARG A 30 17.12 10.26 -0.96
CA ARG A 30 16.86 8.83 -0.95
C ARG A 30 15.48 8.55 -1.56
N PRO A 31 15.41 7.80 -2.65
CA PRO A 31 14.14 7.43 -3.24
C PRO A 31 13.36 6.54 -2.28
N ARG A 32 12.02 6.67 -2.30
CA ARG A 32 11.08 5.79 -1.60
C ARG A 32 10.17 5.15 -2.63
N THR A 33 10.06 3.84 -2.55
CA THR A 33 9.10 3.09 -3.36
C THR A 33 7.68 3.52 -3.01
N MET A 34 6.86 3.71 -4.03
CA MET A 34 5.43 3.99 -3.87
C MET A 34 4.62 2.84 -4.46
N ALA A 35 3.40 2.66 -3.95
CA ALA A 35 2.41 1.77 -4.52
C ALA A 35 1.47 2.54 -5.44
N GLU A 36 0.96 1.89 -6.46
CA GLU A 36 -0.06 2.39 -7.37
C GLU A 36 -1.22 1.42 -7.43
N ALA A 37 -2.44 1.90 -7.24
CA ALA A 37 -3.67 1.20 -7.60
C ALA A 37 -4.25 1.84 -8.85
N LEU A 38 -4.47 1.04 -9.88
CA LEU A 38 -5.03 1.45 -11.17
C LEU A 38 -6.34 0.69 -11.41
N ARG A 39 -7.44 1.42 -11.52
CA ARG A 39 -8.73 0.86 -11.92
C ARG A 39 -8.84 0.75 -13.44
N GLU A 40 -9.74 -0.10 -13.90
CA GLU A 40 -10.02 -0.32 -15.33
C GLU A 40 -10.53 0.93 -16.06
N ASP A 41 -11.15 1.87 -15.35
CA ASP A 41 -11.64 3.15 -15.89
C ASP A 41 -10.57 4.26 -15.93
N GLY A 42 -9.33 3.92 -15.54
CA GLY A 42 -8.19 4.83 -15.52
C GLY A 42 -8.04 5.65 -14.25
N GLN A 43 -8.95 5.53 -13.27
CA GLN A 43 -8.75 6.13 -11.95
C GLN A 43 -7.54 5.52 -11.26
N ARG A 44 -6.75 6.38 -10.60
CA ARG A 44 -5.47 5.97 -10.03
C ARG A 44 -5.26 6.58 -8.65
N LEU A 45 -4.79 5.75 -7.71
CA LEU A 45 -4.27 6.16 -6.42
C LEU A 45 -2.78 5.87 -6.33
N LEU A 46 -2.04 6.77 -5.70
CA LEU A 46 -0.64 6.58 -5.33
C LEU A 46 -0.52 6.60 -3.81
N ALA A 47 0.24 5.65 -3.25
CA ALA A 47 0.49 5.54 -1.83
C ALA A 47 1.98 5.51 -1.53
N LEU A 48 2.38 6.24 -0.50
CA LEU A 48 3.72 6.14 0.07
C LEU A 48 3.79 5.03 1.12
N ASN A 49 2.72 4.84 1.90
CA ASN A 49 2.64 3.80 2.93
C ASN A 49 1.89 2.57 2.40
N GLU A 50 0.58 2.64 2.27
CA GLU A 50 -0.23 1.51 1.85
C GLU A 50 -1.48 1.92 1.08
N ILE A 51 -1.97 0.99 0.27
CA ILE A 51 -3.30 1.01 -0.33
C ILE A 51 -4.18 0.07 0.47
N PHE A 52 -5.32 0.58 0.92
CA PHE A 52 -6.39 -0.21 1.51
C PHE A 52 -7.46 -0.53 0.47
N VAL A 53 -7.96 -1.75 0.49
CA VAL A 53 -9.12 -2.21 -0.28
C VAL A 53 -10.07 -2.89 0.68
N GLY A 54 -11.32 -2.42 0.75
CA GLY A 54 -12.25 -2.99 1.69
C GLY A 54 -13.65 -2.39 1.61
N HIS A 55 -14.41 -2.54 2.69
CA HIS A 55 -15.72 -1.92 2.84
C HIS A 55 -15.58 -0.63 3.67
N GLN A 56 -16.32 0.42 3.32
CA GLN A 56 -16.29 1.73 4.01
C GLN A 56 -16.85 1.70 5.44
N THR A 57 -17.58 0.62 5.78
CA THR A 57 -18.05 0.36 7.14
C THR A 57 -17.40 -0.93 7.67
N HIS A 58 -17.85 -1.44 8.81
CA HIS A 58 -17.38 -2.70 9.39
C HIS A 58 -18.02 -3.96 8.77
N GLN A 59 -18.64 -3.85 7.59
CA GLN A 59 -19.11 -5.03 6.86
C GLN A 59 -17.94 -5.76 6.20
N SER A 60 -18.13 -7.04 5.92
CA SER A 60 -17.14 -7.85 5.24
C SER A 60 -16.91 -7.36 3.81
N ALA A 61 -15.69 -7.08 3.47
CA ALA A 61 -15.26 -6.87 2.10
C ALA A 61 -15.24 -8.21 1.35
N ARG A 62 -15.87 -8.23 0.17
CA ARG A 62 -15.92 -9.40 -0.71
C ARG A 62 -15.25 -9.09 -2.02
N TYR A 63 -14.27 -9.89 -2.38
CA TYR A 63 -13.48 -9.70 -3.59
C TYR A 63 -12.76 -10.99 -3.98
N GLN A 64 -12.33 -11.06 -5.21
CA GLN A 64 -11.40 -12.09 -5.69
C GLN A 64 -10.00 -11.48 -5.81
N ILE A 65 -9.00 -12.17 -5.28
CA ILE A 65 -7.58 -11.87 -5.49
C ILE A 65 -7.06 -12.74 -6.62
N THR A 66 -6.22 -12.15 -7.48
CA THR A 66 -5.40 -12.88 -8.44
C THR A 66 -3.96 -12.40 -8.35
N VAL A 67 -3.03 -13.33 -8.12
CA VAL A 67 -1.59 -13.06 -8.03
C VAL A 67 -0.82 -14.29 -8.51
N ASP A 68 0.20 -14.11 -9.35
CA ASP A 68 1.04 -15.17 -9.92
C ASP A 68 0.22 -16.33 -10.54
N GLY A 69 -0.87 -15.98 -11.24
CA GLY A 69 -1.76 -16.94 -11.90
C GLY A 69 -2.67 -17.73 -10.96
N LYS A 70 -2.63 -17.47 -9.65
CA LYS A 70 -3.54 -18.06 -8.67
C LYS A 70 -4.65 -17.09 -8.33
N SER A 71 -5.88 -17.61 -8.19
CA SER A 71 -7.05 -16.80 -7.81
C SER A 71 -7.76 -17.42 -6.62
N GLU A 72 -8.22 -16.56 -5.70
CA GLU A 72 -9.02 -16.98 -4.55
C GLU A 72 -10.05 -15.90 -4.20
N ARG A 73 -11.28 -16.32 -3.88
CA ARG A 73 -12.34 -15.44 -3.39
C ARG A 73 -12.22 -15.26 -1.89
N HIS A 74 -12.39 -14.03 -1.43
CA HIS A 74 -12.29 -13.64 -0.03
C HIS A 74 -13.54 -12.98 0.50
N SER A 75 -13.81 -13.23 1.79
CA SER A 75 -14.63 -12.41 2.67
C SER A 75 -13.75 -12.04 3.86
N SER A 76 -13.53 -10.76 4.12
CA SER A 76 -12.53 -10.32 5.09
C SER A 76 -12.80 -8.90 5.60
N SER A 77 -12.00 -8.42 6.54
CA SER A 77 -12.00 -7.00 6.94
C SER A 77 -11.23 -6.10 5.95
N GLY A 78 -10.99 -6.59 4.74
CA GLY A 78 -10.26 -5.89 3.69
C GLY A 78 -8.84 -6.39 3.49
N LEU A 79 -8.15 -5.73 2.57
CA LEU A 79 -6.76 -6.01 2.19
C LEU A 79 -5.95 -4.72 2.32
N ILE A 80 -4.72 -4.83 2.78
CA ILE A 80 -3.72 -3.78 2.65
C ILE A 80 -2.58 -4.24 1.76
N CYS A 81 -2.05 -3.32 0.95
CA CYS A 81 -0.87 -3.52 0.13
C CYS A 81 0.13 -2.40 0.44
N ALA A 82 1.21 -2.73 1.14
CA ALA A 82 2.11 -1.78 1.75
C ALA A 82 3.47 -1.74 1.05
N THR A 83 4.03 -0.55 0.94
CA THR A 83 5.43 -0.30 0.59
C THR A 83 6.35 -0.59 1.77
N GLY A 84 7.66 -0.54 1.56
CA GLY A 84 8.62 -0.62 2.67
C GLY A 84 8.54 0.54 3.66
N THR A 85 8.02 1.71 3.26
CA THR A 85 7.72 2.81 4.19
C THR A 85 6.50 2.45 5.05
N GLY A 86 5.42 1.95 4.46
CA GLY A 86 4.22 1.48 5.16
C GLY A 86 4.48 0.24 6.03
N ALA A 87 5.49 -0.56 5.67
CA ALA A 87 5.91 -1.72 6.45
C ALA A 87 6.49 -1.36 7.84
N THR A 88 6.66 -0.09 8.16
CA THR A 88 7.02 0.37 9.52
C THR A 88 5.82 0.61 10.43
N GLY A 89 4.61 0.61 9.88
CA GLY A 89 3.35 0.91 10.57
C GLY A 89 2.36 -0.27 10.57
N TRP A 90 1.23 -0.09 9.91
CA TRP A 90 0.11 -1.06 9.93
C TRP A 90 0.50 -2.45 9.44
N ALA A 91 1.21 -2.55 8.32
CA ALA A 91 1.67 -3.84 7.80
C ALA A 91 2.61 -4.57 8.78
N ARG A 92 3.48 -3.84 9.49
CA ARG A 92 4.32 -4.39 10.55
C ARG A 92 3.49 -4.99 11.68
N SER A 93 2.48 -4.28 12.14
CA SER A 93 1.60 -4.76 13.22
C SER A 93 0.92 -6.08 12.84
N ILE A 94 0.43 -6.21 11.59
CA ILE A 94 -0.17 -7.45 11.09
C ILE A 94 0.86 -8.57 11.01
N ALA A 95 2.05 -8.27 10.49
CA ALA A 95 3.13 -9.25 10.37
C ALA A 95 3.55 -9.80 11.73
N GLU A 96 3.73 -8.93 12.73
CA GLU A 96 4.08 -9.32 14.10
C GLU A 96 2.99 -10.21 14.74
N GLN A 97 1.71 -9.85 14.59
CA GLN A 97 0.60 -10.66 15.09
C GLN A 97 0.53 -12.05 14.46
N ARG A 98 0.96 -12.19 13.21
CA ARG A 98 0.98 -13.46 12.47
C ARG A 98 2.29 -14.22 12.59
N GLY A 99 3.28 -13.70 13.32
CA GLY A 99 4.60 -14.31 13.44
C GLY A 99 5.40 -14.30 12.13
N ILE A 100 5.05 -13.41 11.19
CA ILE A 100 5.77 -13.24 9.92
C ILE A 100 7.01 -12.39 10.21
N LYS A 101 8.17 -13.00 10.18
CA LYS A 101 9.46 -12.35 10.50
C LYS A 101 10.19 -11.81 9.27
N GLU A 102 9.86 -12.34 8.09
CA GLU A 102 10.54 -12.04 6.83
C GLU A 102 9.51 -11.68 5.74
N GLY A 103 9.95 -11.04 4.67
CA GLY A 103 9.10 -10.71 3.53
C GLY A 103 8.51 -9.31 3.55
N LEU A 104 8.77 -8.50 4.59
CA LEU A 104 8.45 -7.07 4.53
C LEU A 104 9.51 -6.33 3.72
N PRO A 105 9.12 -5.50 2.74
CA PRO A 105 10.08 -4.76 1.93
C PRO A 105 10.77 -3.64 2.72
N GLU A 106 11.98 -3.30 2.33
CA GLU A 106 12.65 -2.08 2.77
C GLU A 106 12.13 -0.87 1.99
N PRO A 107 12.22 0.36 2.54
CA PRO A 107 11.63 1.55 1.91
C PRO A 107 12.11 1.88 0.49
N THR A 108 13.25 1.36 0.09
CA THR A 108 13.85 1.56 -1.25
C THR A 108 13.68 0.34 -2.16
N THR A 109 13.23 -0.78 -1.61
CA THR A 109 13.05 -2.02 -2.39
C THR A 109 11.83 -1.89 -3.30
N PRO A 110 11.92 -2.19 -4.61
CA PRO A 110 10.81 -2.09 -5.55
C PRO A 110 9.87 -3.31 -5.40
N SER A 111 9.27 -3.43 -4.24
CA SER A 111 8.29 -4.48 -3.92
C SER A 111 7.26 -3.99 -2.90
N LEU A 112 6.11 -4.66 -2.86
CA LEU A 112 4.99 -4.40 -1.97
C LEU A 112 4.63 -5.68 -1.23
N ALA A 113 4.39 -5.59 0.08
CA ALA A 113 3.81 -6.68 0.87
C ALA A 113 2.30 -6.48 0.98
N TRP A 114 1.52 -7.53 0.74
CA TRP A 114 0.07 -7.46 0.85
C TRP A 114 -0.46 -8.45 1.89
N PHE A 115 -1.54 -8.08 2.57
CA PHE A 115 -2.18 -8.83 3.64
C PHE A 115 -3.69 -8.77 3.50
N VAL A 116 -4.36 -9.92 3.50
CA VAL A 116 -5.80 -10.01 3.73
C VAL A 116 -6.03 -9.94 5.24
N ARG A 117 -6.87 -9.01 5.69
CA ARG A 117 -7.19 -8.83 7.10
C ARG A 117 -8.35 -9.75 7.50
N GLU A 118 -8.18 -10.45 8.61
CA GLU A 118 -9.21 -11.33 9.20
C GLU A 118 -10.00 -12.12 8.13
N PRO A 119 -9.32 -12.95 7.29
CA PRO A 119 -10.00 -13.72 6.26
C PRO A 119 -10.95 -14.72 6.88
N PHE A 120 -12.19 -14.78 6.37
CA PHE A 120 -13.23 -15.69 6.84
C PHE A 120 -13.41 -16.87 5.87
N PRO A 121 -13.14 -18.11 6.29
CA PRO A 121 -13.34 -19.29 5.45
C PRO A 121 -14.83 -19.64 5.36
N SER A 122 -15.29 -19.96 4.16
CA SER A 122 -16.62 -20.47 3.90
C SER A 122 -16.61 -21.48 2.74
N VAL A 123 -17.77 -21.99 2.37
CA VAL A 123 -17.92 -22.87 1.19
C VAL A 123 -17.47 -22.13 -0.10
N ALA A 124 -17.59 -20.81 -0.15
CA ALA A 124 -17.30 -19.98 -1.31
C ALA A 124 -16.02 -19.15 -1.21
N THR A 125 -15.39 -19.08 -0.03
CA THR A 125 -14.21 -18.22 0.22
C THR A 125 -13.10 -19.00 0.88
N GLY A 126 -11.86 -18.73 0.44
CA GLY A 126 -10.65 -19.33 0.97
C GLY A 126 -9.89 -18.41 1.92
N THR A 127 -8.77 -18.91 2.43
CA THR A 127 -7.85 -18.20 3.31
C THR A 127 -6.39 -18.50 2.99
N SER A 128 -6.13 -19.12 1.83
CA SER A 128 -4.77 -19.56 1.43
C SER A 128 -3.95 -18.39 0.90
N LEU A 129 -4.58 -17.52 0.08
CA LEU A 129 -3.96 -16.30 -0.43
C LEU A 129 -4.16 -15.15 0.55
N ASN A 130 -3.55 -15.19 1.72
CA ASN A 130 -3.76 -14.20 2.79
C ASN A 130 -2.55 -13.28 3.05
N PHE A 131 -1.40 -13.59 2.46
CA PHE A 131 -0.15 -12.81 2.53
C PHE A 131 0.72 -13.11 1.32
N GLY A 132 1.46 -12.11 0.87
CA GLY A 132 2.49 -12.29 -0.16
C GLY A 132 3.22 -10.99 -0.47
N VAL A 133 4.14 -11.08 -1.42
CA VAL A 133 4.93 -9.95 -1.92
C VAL A 133 4.80 -9.90 -3.43
N VAL A 134 4.64 -8.70 -3.97
CA VAL A 134 4.71 -8.43 -5.41
C VAL A 134 5.90 -7.52 -5.69
N GLY A 135 6.77 -7.95 -6.60
CA GLY A 135 7.94 -7.19 -7.03
C GLY A 135 7.66 -6.29 -8.22
N ALA A 136 8.70 -5.61 -8.69
CA ALA A 136 8.63 -4.82 -9.91
C ALA A 136 8.19 -5.70 -11.11
N GLY A 137 7.20 -5.22 -11.87
CA GLY A 137 6.63 -5.94 -13.01
C GLY A 137 5.56 -6.98 -12.65
N GLN A 138 5.37 -7.30 -11.38
CA GLN A 138 4.27 -8.12 -10.90
C GLN A 138 3.08 -7.27 -10.48
N THR A 139 1.89 -7.89 -10.42
CA THR A 139 0.64 -7.23 -10.03
C THR A 139 -0.15 -8.07 -9.02
N LEU A 140 -0.86 -7.37 -8.16
CA LEU A 140 -1.94 -7.91 -7.35
C LEU A 140 -3.25 -7.41 -7.95
N ASP A 141 -4.00 -8.27 -8.58
CA ASP A 141 -5.27 -7.93 -9.23
C ASP A 141 -6.44 -8.30 -8.31
N LEU A 142 -7.39 -7.38 -8.17
CA LEU A 142 -8.58 -7.55 -7.34
C LEU A 142 -9.82 -7.28 -8.17
N LEU A 143 -10.83 -8.15 -8.02
CA LEU A 143 -12.16 -7.98 -8.57
C LEU A 143 -13.16 -7.85 -7.41
N SER A 144 -13.89 -6.74 -7.37
CA SER A 144 -14.88 -6.49 -6.33
C SER A 144 -16.13 -7.37 -6.50
N GLU A 145 -16.62 -7.88 -5.39
CA GLU A 145 -17.91 -8.54 -5.26
C GLU A 145 -18.81 -7.83 -4.23
N MET A 146 -18.49 -6.56 -3.92
CA MET A 146 -19.26 -5.72 -2.98
C MET A 146 -20.36 -4.97 -3.73
N GLY A 147 -21.61 -5.26 -3.41
CA GLY A 147 -22.77 -4.61 -4.06
C GLY A 147 -22.82 -3.10 -3.77
N GLU A 148 -22.40 -2.70 -2.58
CA GLU A 148 -22.31 -1.31 -2.12
C GLU A 148 -21.16 -1.14 -1.12
N GLY A 149 -20.70 0.09 -0.90
CA GLY A 149 -19.74 0.42 0.15
C GLY A 149 -18.32 -0.09 -0.06
N GLY A 150 -18.03 -0.73 -1.18
CA GLY A 150 -16.66 -1.09 -1.53
C GLY A 150 -15.81 0.15 -1.79
N THR A 151 -14.57 0.14 -1.31
CA THR A 151 -13.71 1.32 -1.32
C THR A 151 -12.24 0.99 -1.42
N LEU A 152 -11.51 1.94 -1.99
CA LEU A 152 -10.04 1.99 -2.03
C LEU A 152 -9.61 3.34 -1.48
N PHE A 153 -8.56 3.37 -0.68
CA PHE A 153 -7.88 4.63 -0.33
C PHE A 153 -6.39 4.40 -0.11
N ALA A 154 -5.63 5.49 -0.12
CA ALA A 154 -4.18 5.50 0.04
C ALA A 154 -3.77 6.24 1.32
N ASP A 155 -2.74 5.74 2.00
CA ASP A 155 -2.07 6.41 3.13
C ASP A 155 -3.01 6.84 4.28
N GLY A 156 -4.13 6.10 4.47
CA GLY A 156 -5.13 6.40 5.48
C GLY A 156 -6.00 7.64 5.17
N ILE A 157 -5.94 8.19 3.94
CA ILE A 157 -6.71 9.37 3.55
C ILE A 157 -8.06 8.92 2.95
N GLU A 158 -9.06 8.78 3.81
CA GLU A 158 -10.39 8.30 3.42
C GLU A 158 -11.19 9.35 2.62
N SER A 159 -10.84 10.62 2.69
CA SER A 159 -11.51 11.68 1.91
C SER A 159 -11.29 11.54 0.40
N ASP A 160 -10.18 10.94 0.00
CA ASP A 160 -9.79 10.73 -1.39
C ASP A 160 -10.10 9.30 -1.88
N ARG A 161 -11.00 8.61 -1.16
CA ARG A 161 -11.38 7.25 -1.50
C ARG A 161 -12.00 7.16 -2.88
N VAL A 162 -11.72 6.05 -3.54
CA VAL A 162 -12.31 5.64 -4.80
C VAL A 162 -13.31 4.52 -4.53
N GLU A 163 -14.49 4.60 -5.13
CA GLU A 163 -15.50 3.54 -5.05
C GLU A 163 -14.99 2.26 -5.71
N PHE A 164 -15.33 1.11 -5.10
CA PHE A 164 -14.97 -0.21 -5.61
C PHE A 164 -16.18 -1.14 -5.58
N ALA A 165 -17.15 -0.86 -6.44
CA ALA A 165 -18.39 -1.59 -6.55
C ALA A 165 -18.21 -2.96 -7.23
N SER A 166 -19.21 -3.84 -7.09
CA SER A 166 -19.21 -5.17 -7.69
C SER A 166 -18.96 -5.13 -9.19
N GLY A 167 -18.09 -6.01 -9.67
CA GLY A 167 -17.68 -6.11 -11.06
C GLY A 167 -16.54 -5.18 -11.46
N GLN A 168 -16.16 -4.22 -10.61
CA GLN A 168 -15.00 -3.37 -10.87
C GLN A 168 -13.70 -4.08 -10.52
N SER A 169 -12.67 -3.84 -11.32
CA SER A 169 -11.33 -4.38 -11.08
C SER A 169 -10.32 -3.28 -10.73
N VAL A 170 -9.33 -3.65 -9.94
CA VAL A 170 -8.18 -2.82 -9.62
C VAL A 170 -6.91 -3.65 -9.68
N ARG A 171 -5.88 -3.07 -10.25
CA ARG A 171 -4.53 -3.61 -10.27
C ARG A 171 -3.64 -2.81 -9.33
N ILE A 172 -2.99 -3.48 -8.38
CA ILE A 172 -2.02 -2.87 -7.48
C ILE A 172 -0.62 -3.35 -7.87
N ARG A 173 0.30 -2.40 -7.98
CA ARG A 173 1.69 -2.66 -8.38
C ARG A 173 2.65 -1.65 -7.76
N VAL A 174 3.95 -1.91 -7.89
CA VAL A 174 4.97 -0.91 -7.63
C VAL A 174 4.79 0.24 -8.63
N ALA A 175 4.67 1.46 -8.12
CA ALA A 175 4.55 2.65 -8.96
C ALA A 175 5.86 2.96 -9.70
N GLU A 176 5.74 3.49 -10.91
CA GLU A 176 6.89 4.04 -11.65
C GLU A 176 7.46 5.29 -10.96
N ARG A 177 6.55 6.07 -10.33
CA ARG A 177 6.92 7.25 -9.55
C ARG A 177 7.48 6.86 -8.19
N GLN A 178 8.54 7.54 -7.77
CA GLN A 178 9.12 7.42 -6.44
C GLN A 178 9.03 8.76 -5.71
N LEU A 179 8.86 8.72 -4.39
CA LEU A 179 9.05 9.90 -3.55
C LEU A 179 10.55 10.14 -3.37
N ARG A 180 10.99 11.38 -3.58
CA ARG A 180 12.38 11.81 -3.36
C ARG A 180 12.50 12.41 -1.94
N LEU A 181 12.88 11.57 -0.97
CA LEU A 181 13.03 12.00 0.42
C LEU A 181 14.40 12.65 0.63
N VAL A 182 14.41 13.89 1.10
CA VAL A 182 15.64 14.57 1.51
C VAL A 182 16.07 14.03 2.87
N VAL A 183 17.32 13.65 3.00
CA VAL A 183 17.94 13.12 4.22
C VAL A 183 19.28 13.81 4.48
N PRO A 184 19.81 13.81 5.72
CA PRO A 184 21.17 14.29 5.96
C PRO A 184 22.18 13.52 5.12
N GLU A 185 23.14 14.22 4.54
CA GLU A 185 24.33 13.58 3.99
C GLU A 185 25.14 12.95 5.13
N LYS A 186 25.57 11.70 4.96
CA LYS A 186 26.33 10.97 5.99
C LYS A 186 27.77 11.43 6.04
#